data_4dcb9faa233818b80c6e82d1d8d388ba
#
_entry.id   4dcb9faa233818b80c6e82d1d8d388ba
#
_cell.length_a   1.000
_cell.length_b   1.000
_cell.length_c   1.000
_cell.angle_alpha   90.00
_cell.angle_beta   90.00
_cell.angle_gamma   90.00
#
_symmetry.space_group_name_H-M   'P 1'
#
loop_
_entity.id
_entity.type
_entity.pdbx_description
1 polymer ?
#
loop_
_entity_poly.entity_id
_entity_poly.type
_entity_poly.pdbx_seq_one_letter_code
_entity_poly.pdbx_strand_id
1 'polypeptide(L)'
;MLVAGLFASGCGGGDAPSKAEFGASADKVCKDAEHALTGIQKPKSAADAAQAVDKVIDATQGSLDDLKDLDRPDGAAGDAADKFIASQESEIQKGIPALEKLRDALKSKDQQAMVKAEAELRAIDTTDTNALARAAGAKGCAD
;
A
#
# COMPACT_ATOMS: atom_id res chain seq x y z
N MET A 1 26.06 39.78 25.56
CA MET A 1 26.00 39.57 24.09
C MET A 1 24.90 38.53 23.82
N LEU A 2 23.73 39.01 23.42
CA LEU A 2 22.57 38.20 23.05
C LEU A 2 22.67 37.91 21.55
N VAL A 3 22.79 36.64 21.16
CA VAL A 3 22.66 36.19 19.76
C VAL A 3 21.22 35.73 19.58
N ALA A 4 20.41 36.60 19.00
CA ALA A 4 19.07 36.26 18.58
C ALA A 4 19.15 35.42 17.27
N GLY A 5 18.92 34.12 17.41
CA GLY A 5 18.73 33.23 16.26
C GLY A 5 17.37 33.49 15.62
N LEU A 6 17.36 34.11 14.45
CA LEU A 6 16.19 34.23 13.59
C LEU A 6 15.86 32.82 13.02
N PHE A 7 14.86 32.18 13.58
CA PHE A 7 14.15 31.11 12.88
C PHE A 7 13.30 31.78 11.80
N ALA A 8 13.80 31.80 10.60
CA ALA A 8 13.00 32.10 9.42
C ALA A 8 12.01 30.93 9.24
N SER A 9 10.82 31.06 9.80
CA SER A 9 9.65 30.29 9.42
C SER A 9 9.30 30.71 8.00
N GLY A 10 9.80 29.99 7.01
CA GLY A 10 9.36 30.08 5.64
C GLY A 10 7.93 29.61 5.56
N CYS A 11 6.98 30.53 5.66
CA CYS A 11 5.59 30.30 5.28
C CYS A 11 5.48 30.24 3.77
N GLY A 12 5.05 29.06 3.25
CA GLY A 12 4.02 28.96 2.24
C GLY A 12 4.35 29.48 0.84
N GLY A 13 4.83 28.65 0.05
CA GLY A 13 4.52 28.51 -1.35
C GLY A 13 4.41 27.03 -1.55
N GLY A 14 3.36 26.53 -2.21
CA GLY A 14 3.18 25.09 -2.40
C GLY A 14 4.25 24.54 -3.34
N ASP A 15 5.46 24.41 -2.85
CA ASP A 15 6.51 23.69 -3.55
C ASP A 15 6.19 22.20 -3.46
N ALA A 16 6.24 21.51 -4.61
CA ALA A 16 6.07 20.07 -4.65
C ALA A 16 7.07 19.39 -3.71
N PRO A 17 6.69 18.28 -3.05
CA PRO A 17 7.60 17.60 -2.14
C PRO A 17 8.83 17.10 -2.88
N SER A 18 9.96 17.03 -2.20
CA SER A 18 11.13 16.33 -2.72
C SER A 18 10.86 14.83 -2.83
N LYS A 19 11.65 14.13 -3.64
CA LYS A 19 11.61 12.66 -3.73
C LYS A 19 11.73 11.99 -2.35
N ALA A 20 12.55 12.54 -1.45
CA ALA A 20 12.77 12.00 -0.13
C ALA A 20 11.53 12.17 0.77
N GLU A 21 10.86 13.31 0.70
CA GLU A 21 9.63 13.58 1.44
C GLU A 21 8.47 12.71 0.93
N PHE A 22 8.31 12.58 -0.39
CA PHE A 22 7.36 11.63 -0.96
C PHE A 22 7.64 10.21 -0.50
N GLY A 23 8.91 9.75 -0.61
CA GLY A 23 9.30 8.41 -0.17
C GLY A 23 9.00 8.14 1.29
N ALA A 24 9.30 9.09 2.18
CA ALA A 24 8.98 8.97 3.61
C ALA A 24 7.47 8.91 3.88
N SER A 25 6.67 9.68 3.13
CA SER A 25 5.20 9.66 3.24
C SER A 25 4.63 8.34 2.75
N ALA A 26 5.10 7.84 1.61
CA ALA A 26 4.69 6.55 1.06
C ALA A 26 5.10 5.38 1.98
N ASP A 27 6.32 5.39 2.52
CA ASP A 27 6.79 4.39 3.49
C ASP A 27 5.91 4.37 4.74
N LYS A 28 5.42 5.53 5.18
CA LYS A 28 4.47 5.60 6.28
C LYS A 28 3.14 4.92 5.93
N VAL A 29 2.58 5.17 4.75
CA VAL A 29 1.34 4.54 4.29
C VAL A 29 1.51 3.01 4.24
N CYS A 30 2.60 2.51 3.65
CA CYS A 30 2.86 1.08 3.57
C CYS A 30 3.01 0.45 4.97
N LYS A 31 3.70 1.14 5.88
CA LYS A 31 3.85 0.68 7.26
C LYS A 31 2.53 0.66 8.03
N ASP A 32 1.69 1.67 7.85
CA ASP A 32 0.37 1.72 8.48
C ASP A 32 -0.52 0.59 7.94
N ALA A 33 -0.44 0.27 6.64
CA ALA A 33 -1.11 -0.89 6.03
C ALA A 33 -0.59 -2.22 6.63
N GLU A 34 0.72 -2.39 6.75
CA GLU A 34 1.32 -3.58 7.39
C GLU A 34 0.83 -3.74 8.84
N HIS A 35 0.79 -2.64 9.61
CA HIS A 35 0.25 -2.68 10.98
C HIS A 35 -1.22 -3.07 11.00
N ALA A 36 -2.04 -2.59 10.07
CA ALA A 36 -3.44 -2.97 9.96
C ALA A 36 -3.59 -4.47 9.67
N LEU A 37 -2.76 -5.01 8.77
CA LEU A 37 -2.76 -6.43 8.42
C LEU A 37 -2.25 -7.32 9.58
N THR A 38 -1.18 -6.94 10.24
CA THR A 38 -0.62 -7.68 11.39
C THR A 38 -1.53 -7.62 12.62
N GLY A 39 -2.37 -6.60 12.73
CA GLY A 39 -3.40 -6.48 13.76
C GLY A 39 -4.61 -7.41 13.57
N ILE A 40 -4.73 -8.08 12.41
CA ILE A 40 -5.81 -9.04 12.16
C ILE A 40 -5.60 -10.28 13.03
N GLN A 41 -6.53 -10.55 13.92
CA GLN A 41 -6.46 -11.70 14.81
C GLN A 41 -6.50 -13.01 14.03
N LYS A 42 -5.73 -14.00 14.51
CA LYS A 42 -5.74 -15.35 13.92
C LYS A 42 -7.17 -15.93 13.95
N PRO A 43 -7.74 -16.29 12.80
CA PRO A 43 -9.11 -16.79 12.73
C PRO A 43 -9.25 -18.14 13.47
N LYS A 44 -10.36 -18.29 14.17
CA LYS A 44 -10.70 -19.52 14.91
C LYS A 44 -11.76 -20.37 14.18
N SER A 45 -12.39 -19.79 13.16
CA SER A 45 -13.43 -20.43 12.34
C SER A 45 -13.32 -19.97 10.88
N ALA A 46 -14.01 -20.66 9.98
CA ALA A 46 -14.13 -20.25 8.58
C ALA A 46 -14.83 -18.88 8.43
N ALA A 47 -15.80 -18.58 9.31
CA ALA A 47 -16.46 -17.28 9.34
C ALA A 47 -15.49 -16.16 9.76
N ASP A 48 -14.67 -16.40 10.80
CA ASP A 48 -13.64 -15.44 11.23
C ASP A 48 -12.61 -15.23 10.12
N ALA A 49 -12.24 -16.31 9.41
CA ALA A 49 -11.31 -16.24 8.28
C ALA A 49 -11.89 -15.39 7.13
N ALA A 50 -13.16 -15.55 6.81
CA ALA A 50 -13.82 -14.71 5.80
C ALA A 50 -13.85 -13.23 6.21
N GLN A 51 -14.14 -12.93 7.48
CA GLN A 51 -14.06 -11.54 7.99
C GLN A 51 -12.63 -10.99 7.99
N ALA A 52 -11.63 -11.84 8.24
CA ALA A 52 -10.23 -11.43 8.14
C ALA A 52 -9.88 -11.03 6.70
N VAL A 53 -10.37 -11.76 5.69
CA VAL A 53 -10.19 -11.40 4.28
C VAL A 53 -10.88 -10.07 3.95
N ASP A 54 -12.09 -9.81 4.45
CA ASP A 54 -12.75 -8.50 4.26
C ASP A 54 -11.86 -7.36 4.81
N LYS A 55 -11.26 -7.53 5.99
CA LYS A 55 -10.33 -6.54 6.56
C LYS A 55 -9.06 -6.36 5.73
N VAL A 56 -8.54 -7.43 5.12
CA VAL A 56 -7.40 -7.33 4.19
C VAL A 56 -7.78 -6.50 2.98
N ILE A 57 -8.95 -6.73 2.40
CA ILE A 57 -9.46 -5.97 1.26
C ILE A 57 -9.56 -4.48 1.63
N ASP A 58 -10.21 -4.16 2.75
CA ASP A 58 -10.40 -2.78 3.20
C ASP A 58 -9.06 -2.08 3.45
N ALA A 59 -8.12 -2.74 4.14
CA ALA A 59 -6.80 -2.18 4.43
C ALA A 59 -5.98 -1.95 3.13
N THR A 60 -6.07 -2.87 2.17
CA THR A 60 -5.38 -2.77 0.89
C THR A 60 -5.92 -1.63 0.04
N GLN A 61 -7.25 -1.49 -0.03
CA GLN A 61 -7.89 -0.39 -0.75
C GLN A 61 -7.60 0.95 -0.09
N GLY A 62 -7.73 1.04 1.24
CA GLY A 62 -7.42 2.25 1.99
C GLY A 62 -5.97 2.71 1.79
N SER A 63 -5.00 1.80 1.81
CA SER A 63 -3.60 2.16 1.57
C SER A 63 -3.34 2.66 0.14
N LEU A 64 -4.05 2.13 -0.86
CA LEU A 64 -3.97 2.65 -2.23
C LEU A 64 -4.53 4.07 -2.34
N ASP A 65 -5.67 4.33 -1.69
CA ASP A 65 -6.27 5.66 -1.69
C ASP A 65 -5.34 6.66 -0.99
N ASP A 66 -4.76 6.29 0.16
CA ASP A 66 -3.77 7.12 0.87
C ASP A 66 -2.52 7.39 0.01
N LEU A 67 -2.03 6.40 -0.76
CA LEU A 67 -0.91 6.60 -1.69
C LEU A 67 -1.28 7.55 -2.84
N LYS A 68 -2.51 7.47 -3.34
CA LYS A 68 -3.02 8.35 -4.41
C LYS A 68 -3.17 9.79 -3.94
N ASP A 69 -3.49 10.00 -2.69
CA ASP A 69 -3.69 11.32 -2.08
C ASP A 69 -2.38 12.04 -1.72
N LEU A 70 -1.22 11.35 -1.78
CA LEU A 70 0.07 11.99 -1.54
C LEU A 70 0.40 13.00 -2.63
N ASP A 71 0.91 14.17 -2.25
CA ASP A 71 1.48 15.14 -3.17
C ASP A 71 2.67 14.53 -3.92
N ARG A 72 2.81 14.83 -5.21
CA ARG A 72 3.86 14.30 -6.07
C ARG A 72 5.04 15.25 -6.14
N PRO A 73 6.28 14.71 -6.17
CA PRO A 73 7.45 15.50 -6.57
C PRO A 73 7.33 16.03 -7.98
N ASP A 74 8.11 17.06 -8.32
CA ASP A 74 8.20 17.54 -9.69
C ASP A 74 9.14 16.69 -10.56
N GLY A 75 8.93 16.74 -11.87
CA GLY A 75 9.80 16.16 -12.89
C GLY A 75 9.96 14.64 -12.79
N ALA A 76 11.16 14.15 -13.04
CA ALA A 76 11.45 12.70 -13.10
C ALA A 76 11.13 11.95 -11.78
N ALA A 77 11.15 12.63 -10.63
CA ALA A 77 10.77 12.05 -9.37
C ALA A 77 9.26 11.85 -9.27
N GLY A 78 8.47 12.79 -9.81
CA GLY A 78 7.02 12.66 -9.93
C GLY A 78 6.63 11.53 -10.87
N ASP A 79 7.28 11.45 -12.04
CA ASP A 79 7.06 10.35 -12.98
C ASP A 79 7.33 8.97 -12.34
N ALA A 80 8.34 8.87 -11.49
CA ALA A 80 8.66 7.64 -10.77
C ALA A 80 7.59 7.32 -9.70
N ALA A 81 7.09 8.33 -8.98
CA ALA A 81 6.01 8.19 -8.00
C ALA A 81 4.71 7.73 -8.68
N ASP A 82 4.34 8.33 -9.81
CA ASP A 82 3.14 7.95 -10.55
C ASP A 82 3.20 6.52 -11.09
N LYS A 83 4.36 6.11 -11.62
CA LYS A 83 4.58 4.73 -12.08
C LYS A 83 4.47 3.73 -10.93
N PHE A 84 5.03 4.06 -9.78
CA PHE A 84 4.91 3.21 -8.59
C PHE A 84 3.44 3.03 -8.18
N ILE A 85 2.70 4.13 -8.05
CA ILE A 85 1.28 4.07 -7.64
C ILE A 85 0.42 3.36 -8.68
N ALA A 86 0.64 3.59 -9.98
CA ALA A 86 -0.08 2.89 -11.03
C ALA A 86 0.20 1.38 -11.02
N SER A 87 1.43 0.97 -10.69
CA SER A 87 1.79 -0.43 -10.54
C SER A 87 1.10 -1.06 -9.32
N GLN A 88 1.10 -0.38 -8.17
CA GLN A 88 0.37 -0.80 -6.98
C GLN A 88 -1.13 -0.98 -7.28
N GLU A 89 -1.74 0.00 -7.95
CA GLU A 89 -3.15 -0.08 -8.35
C GLU A 89 -3.41 -1.30 -9.22
N SER A 90 -2.56 -1.56 -10.21
CA SER A 90 -2.68 -2.72 -11.10
C SER A 90 -2.60 -4.05 -10.35
N GLU A 91 -1.72 -4.17 -9.36
CA GLU A 91 -1.61 -5.37 -8.52
C GLU A 91 -2.84 -5.56 -7.63
N ILE A 92 -3.29 -4.48 -7.00
CA ILE A 92 -4.47 -4.50 -6.14
C ILE A 92 -5.72 -4.86 -6.95
N GLN A 93 -5.88 -4.33 -8.16
CA GLN A 93 -6.98 -4.68 -9.06
C GLN A 93 -6.99 -6.16 -9.46
N LYS A 94 -5.83 -6.82 -9.49
CA LYS A 94 -5.73 -8.27 -9.70
C LYS A 94 -5.96 -9.05 -8.40
N GLY A 95 -5.49 -8.52 -7.27
CA GLY A 95 -5.55 -9.17 -5.96
C GLY A 95 -6.94 -9.19 -5.35
N ILE A 96 -7.68 -8.08 -5.42
CA ILE A 96 -9.01 -7.96 -4.81
C ILE A 96 -9.98 -9.05 -5.29
N PRO A 97 -10.14 -9.33 -6.60
CA PRO A 97 -11.03 -10.40 -7.05
C PRO A 97 -10.63 -11.79 -6.54
N ALA A 98 -9.34 -12.06 -6.37
CA ALA A 98 -8.86 -13.32 -5.81
C ALA A 98 -9.13 -13.41 -4.30
N LEU A 99 -9.00 -12.31 -3.56
CA LEU A 99 -9.39 -12.22 -2.14
C LEU A 99 -10.90 -12.42 -1.97
N GLU A 100 -11.72 -11.82 -2.83
CA GLU A 100 -13.17 -12.00 -2.80
C GLU A 100 -13.57 -13.47 -3.05
N LYS A 101 -12.94 -14.14 -4.02
CA LYS A 101 -13.12 -15.57 -4.25
C LYS A 101 -12.73 -16.40 -3.03
N LEU A 102 -11.61 -16.06 -2.39
CA LEU A 102 -11.16 -16.74 -1.16
C LEU A 102 -12.18 -16.55 -0.03
N ARG A 103 -12.67 -15.34 0.19
CA ARG A 103 -13.72 -15.03 1.16
C ARG A 103 -14.99 -15.87 0.93
N ASP A 104 -15.46 -15.92 -0.31
CA ASP A 104 -16.69 -16.64 -0.66
C ASP A 104 -16.51 -18.16 -0.55
N ALA A 105 -15.33 -18.68 -0.91
CA ALA A 105 -14.96 -20.07 -0.71
C ALA A 105 -14.90 -20.44 0.80
N LEU A 106 -14.39 -19.54 1.65
CA LEU A 106 -14.40 -19.72 3.10
C LEU A 106 -15.83 -19.75 3.67
N LYS A 107 -16.72 -18.86 3.20
CA LYS A 107 -18.12 -18.84 3.60
C LYS A 107 -18.87 -20.11 3.20
N SER A 108 -18.61 -20.62 2.01
CA SER A 108 -19.21 -21.86 1.48
C SER A 108 -18.50 -23.13 1.94
N LYS A 109 -17.33 -23.03 2.60
CA LYS A 109 -16.45 -24.14 2.98
C LYS A 109 -16.00 -24.98 1.77
N ASP A 110 -15.88 -24.36 0.61
CA ASP A 110 -15.40 -24.99 -0.63
C ASP A 110 -13.87 -25.00 -0.66
N GLN A 111 -13.30 -26.14 -0.30
CA GLN A 111 -11.86 -26.33 -0.20
C GLN A 111 -11.15 -26.20 -1.55
N GLN A 112 -11.80 -26.64 -2.63
CA GLN A 112 -11.22 -26.56 -3.98
C GLN A 112 -11.17 -25.12 -4.47
N ALA A 113 -12.23 -24.35 -4.22
CA ALA A 113 -12.27 -22.92 -4.53
C ALA A 113 -11.25 -22.12 -3.68
N MET A 114 -11.03 -22.47 -2.40
CA MET A 114 -10.00 -21.86 -1.57
C MET A 114 -8.60 -22.05 -2.16
N VAL A 115 -8.23 -23.29 -2.51
CA VAL A 115 -6.92 -23.60 -3.10
C VAL A 115 -6.70 -22.84 -4.40
N LYS A 116 -7.76 -22.72 -5.24
CA LYS A 116 -7.68 -21.96 -6.49
C LYS A 116 -7.47 -20.48 -6.25
N ALA A 117 -8.21 -19.88 -5.34
CA ALA A 117 -8.08 -18.47 -5.00
C ALA A 117 -6.69 -18.15 -4.41
N GLU A 118 -6.16 -19.00 -3.53
CA GLU A 118 -4.80 -18.87 -3.02
C GLU A 118 -3.74 -18.98 -4.12
N ALA A 119 -3.93 -19.85 -5.10
CA ALA A 119 -3.02 -19.97 -6.23
C ALA A 119 -3.03 -18.70 -7.11
N GLU A 120 -4.21 -18.09 -7.33
CA GLU A 120 -4.34 -16.82 -8.03
C GLU A 120 -3.61 -15.69 -7.28
N LEU A 121 -3.73 -15.61 -5.95
CA LEU A 121 -3.01 -14.63 -5.12
C LEU A 121 -1.49 -14.80 -5.21
N ARG A 122 -0.99 -16.04 -5.13
CA ARG A 122 0.45 -16.33 -5.23
C ARG A 122 1.04 -16.07 -6.61
N ALA A 123 0.21 -16.03 -7.65
CA ALA A 123 0.64 -15.75 -9.01
C ALA A 123 0.81 -14.24 -9.30
N ILE A 124 0.45 -13.37 -8.37
CA ILE A 124 0.67 -11.93 -8.51
C ILE A 124 2.16 -11.64 -8.32
N ASP A 125 2.79 -11.16 -9.39
CA ASP A 125 4.20 -10.77 -9.37
C ASP A 125 4.33 -9.30 -8.94
N THR A 126 5.07 -9.05 -7.87
CA THR A 126 5.31 -7.72 -7.29
C THR A 126 6.71 -7.19 -7.59
N THR A 127 7.51 -7.90 -8.40
CA THR A 127 8.91 -7.57 -8.64
C THR A 127 9.08 -6.19 -9.25
N ASP A 128 8.27 -5.86 -10.25
CA ASP A 128 8.32 -4.57 -10.93
C ASP A 128 7.88 -3.43 -10.01
N THR A 129 6.85 -3.64 -9.19
CA THR A 129 6.35 -2.66 -8.23
C THR A 129 7.38 -2.37 -7.15
N ASN A 130 8.07 -3.37 -6.64
CA ASN A 130 9.16 -3.19 -5.68
C ASN A 130 10.33 -2.36 -6.28
N ALA A 131 10.66 -2.58 -7.55
CA ALA A 131 11.66 -1.78 -8.24
C ALA A 131 11.21 -0.31 -8.42
N LEU A 132 9.94 -0.09 -8.77
CA LEU A 132 9.34 1.23 -8.91
C LEU A 132 9.23 1.96 -7.58
N ALA A 133 8.88 1.27 -6.49
CA ALA A 133 8.86 1.82 -5.13
C ALA A 133 10.25 2.38 -4.74
N ARG A 134 11.30 1.60 -4.95
CA ARG A 134 12.68 2.06 -4.72
C ARG A 134 13.05 3.26 -5.61
N ALA A 135 12.64 3.26 -6.88
CA ALA A 135 12.86 4.37 -7.80
C ALA A 135 12.13 5.65 -7.35
N ALA A 136 10.94 5.53 -6.78
CA ALA A 136 10.16 6.62 -6.19
C ALA A 136 10.68 7.11 -4.83
N GLY A 137 11.59 6.36 -4.19
CA GLY A 137 12.11 6.65 -2.85
C GLY A 137 11.36 5.94 -1.71
N ALA A 138 10.26 5.24 -2.01
CA ALA A 138 9.40 4.51 -1.08
C ALA A 138 9.99 3.10 -0.79
N LYS A 139 11.10 3.07 -0.07
CA LYS A 139 11.86 1.82 0.15
C LYS A 139 11.13 0.86 1.09
N GLY A 140 10.39 1.37 2.06
CA GLY A 140 9.59 0.57 2.99
C GLY A 140 8.35 -0.05 2.34
N CYS A 141 7.97 0.38 1.13
CA CYS A 141 6.93 -0.26 0.32
C CYS A 141 7.48 -1.41 -0.57
N ALA A 142 8.79 -1.63 -0.58
CA ALA A 142 9.47 -2.54 -1.52
C ALA A 142 9.96 -3.84 -0.85
N ASP A 143 9.57 -4.08 0.39
CA ASP A 143 10.00 -5.24 1.21
C ASP A 143 8.91 -6.33 1.32
#